data_1990b7ee941a90c7baccb8e92e4d6868
#
_entry.id   1990b7ee941a90c7baccb8e92e4d6868
#
_cell.length_a   1.000
_cell.length_b   1.000
_cell.length_c   1.000
_cell.angle_alpha   90.00
_cell.angle_beta   90.00
_cell.angle_gamma   90.00
#
_symmetry.space_group_name_H-M   'P 1'
#
loop_
_entity.id
_entity.type
_entity.pdbx_description
1 polymer ?
#
loop_
_entity_poly.entity_id
_entity_poly.type
_entity_poly.pdbx_seq_one_letter_code
_entity_poly.pdbx_strand_id
1 'polypeptide(L)'
;NHDSGLQISRYKSTDNWEDWPSHNLILNCTSYLNADAGYEDADGFAAKLTIGEGNVFDGCIAAYNADDGWDLFAKIETGAIGQVVIQNCVAFKNGYVLDENGQEVDAGNGNGFKMGGSSISGHHILRNSVSFGNKAKGIDSNSCPDIEAYSSTSYNNESFNVAFYTNDAKNTAFIAKGILSFKDSSNAAGQTVAEQFKPKGTQETSAYENAMNYYWRGENSTNSEGIAATAEWFQNMDMNSAIHGGIRRNTDGTINMNGFLAVTSAVPVGVGARMTGTPSAVFTVAADVVNNDDDDDDDDDNSGSSAAPAVDWTDVSNSVQDKVAEMMKNPAIASVNMNFVCSGEVKVPQNVLNTIKGTKLTVAFHSGNGVALSISGQDLKNKDLSKIQNIDLTVDQTSNTIPANVVSAKSGTVNRQLGIRDTGSFGVNVNIHVNVGKDNSGKSANLYRYNTEKGRLEYCGSFTVTSTGQSMFALKRGGNYLVTVTDRRPSESIWYTEGGYTVKSGDTLSKIAKRNHMTLAQLLRRNVQITNQNVIRVGQKLNLE
;
A
#
# COMPACT_ATOMS: atom_id res chain seq x y z
N ASN A 1 22.36 13.76 -14.38
CA ASN A 1 23.04 12.53 -14.04
C ASN A 1 23.55 11.87 -15.32
N HIS A 2 24.67 11.16 -15.27
CA HIS A 2 25.25 10.52 -16.46
C HIS A 2 24.90 9.02 -16.52
N ASP A 3 23.82 8.61 -15.91
CA ASP A 3 23.29 7.24 -15.85
C ASP A 3 21.92 7.27 -15.17
N SER A 4 21.38 6.12 -14.80
CA SER A 4 20.09 6.04 -14.10
C SER A 4 20.00 6.96 -12.88
N GLY A 5 18.84 7.52 -12.64
CA GLY A 5 18.58 8.40 -11.49
C GLY A 5 18.76 7.68 -10.15
N LEU A 6 18.28 6.44 -10.07
CA LEU A 6 18.50 5.52 -8.96
C LEU A 6 18.66 4.12 -9.50
N GLN A 7 19.79 3.48 -9.19
CA GLN A 7 20.01 2.07 -9.51
C GLN A 7 20.12 1.23 -8.24
N ILE A 8 19.46 0.08 -8.24
CA ILE A 8 19.59 -0.96 -7.22
C ILE A 8 20.19 -2.19 -7.91
N SER A 9 21.38 -2.58 -7.49
CA SER A 9 22.08 -3.78 -7.97
C SER A 9 23.14 -4.20 -6.95
N ARG A 10 23.69 -5.40 -7.09
CA ARG A 10 24.77 -5.88 -6.21
C ARG A 10 25.96 -4.91 -6.16
N TYR A 11 26.62 -4.82 -5.04
CA TYR A 11 27.79 -3.97 -4.86
C TYR A 11 29.06 -4.59 -5.46
N LYS A 12 29.29 -5.90 -5.22
CA LYS A 12 30.45 -6.63 -5.74
C LYS A 12 30.03 -7.67 -6.77
N SER A 13 30.83 -7.89 -7.79
CA SER A 13 30.61 -8.93 -8.79
C SER A 13 30.58 -10.35 -8.20
N THR A 14 31.16 -10.52 -7.01
CA THR A 14 31.21 -11.79 -6.26
C THR A 14 30.03 -12.00 -5.32
N ASP A 15 29.15 -10.98 -5.15
CA ASP A 15 28.00 -11.10 -4.29
C ASP A 15 27.02 -12.13 -4.85
N ASN A 16 26.57 -13.04 -4.00
CA ASN A 16 25.58 -14.07 -4.31
C ASN A 16 24.16 -13.55 -4.15
N TRP A 17 23.18 -14.34 -4.51
CA TRP A 17 21.76 -14.00 -4.39
C TRP A 17 21.36 -13.52 -2.99
N GLU A 18 21.87 -14.15 -1.94
CA GLU A 18 21.59 -13.81 -0.54
C GLU A 18 22.14 -12.44 -0.14
N ASP A 19 23.15 -11.94 -0.86
CA ASP A 19 23.79 -10.65 -0.62
C ASP A 19 23.21 -9.53 -1.49
N TRP A 20 22.31 -9.89 -2.43
CA TRP A 20 21.73 -8.88 -3.34
C TRP A 20 20.77 -7.95 -2.60
N PRO A 21 20.74 -6.65 -2.97
CA PRO A 21 19.86 -5.68 -2.33
C PRO A 21 18.40 -6.12 -2.36
N SER A 22 17.79 -6.27 -1.20
CA SER A 22 16.44 -6.78 -1.01
C SER A 22 15.69 -5.98 0.04
N HIS A 23 14.35 -6.02 -0.02
CA HIS A 23 13.45 -5.40 0.94
C HIS A 23 13.66 -3.88 1.12
N ASN A 24 14.09 -3.18 0.05
CA ASN A 24 14.20 -1.73 0.04
C ASN A 24 12.84 -1.11 -0.31
N LEU A 25 12.51 -0.02 0.36
CA LEU A 25 11.38 0.83 0.03
C LEU A 25 11.88 2.15 -0.54
N ILE A 26 11.56 2.41 -1.81
CA ILE A 26 11.78 3.68 -2.50
C ILE A 26 10.45 4.43 -2.47
N LEU A 27 10.36 5.43 -1.61
CA LEU A 27 9.11 6.09 -1.29
C LEU A 27 9.12 7.54 -1.73
N ASN A 28 8.09 7.96 -2.49
CA ASN A 28 7.84 9.34 -2.89
C ASN A 28 9.06 10.03 -3.54
N CYS A 29 9.87 9.26 -4.26
CA CYS A 29 11.02 9.79 -5.00
C CYS A 29 10.61 10.33 -6.37
N THR A 30 11.35 11.30 -6.88
CA THR A 30 11.22 11.78 -8.26
C THR A 30 12.56 11.63 -8.96
N SER A 31 12.55 10.93 -10.08
CA SER A 31 13.69 10.78 -10.97
C SER A 31 13.39 11.51 -12.28
N TYR A 32 14.21 12.50 -12.59
CA TYR A 32 13.90 13.47 -13.64
C TYR A 32 15.14 13.91 -14.40
N LEU A 33 15.04 13.95 -15.74
CA LEU A 33 16.09 14.41 -16.65
C LEU A 33 17.43 13.68 -16.46
N ASN A 34 17.40 12.36 -16.27
CA ASN A 34 18.63 11.58 -16.32
C ASN A 34 18.98 11.26 -17.77
N ALA A 35 20.23 11.46 -18.14
CA ALA A 35 20.72 11.18 -19.47
C ALA A 35 22.22 10.87 -19.42
N ASP A 36 22.66 9.94 -20.24
CA ASP A 36 24.05 9.69 -20.58
C ASP A 36 24.34 10.15 -22.01
N ALA A 37 25.59 10.06 -22.45
CA ALA A 37 26.00 10.52 -23.78
C ALA A 37 25.40 9.66 -24.92
N GLY A 38 25.03 8.42 -24.64
CA GLY A 38 24.46 7.47 -25.60
C GLY A 38 22.93 7.42 -25.57
N TYR A 39 22.32 8.02 -24.58
CA TYR A 39 20.88 7.90 -24.28
C TYR A 39 20.43 6.46 -24.05
N GLU A 40 21.36 5.59 -23.66
CA GLU A 40 21.10 4.20 -23.30
C GLU A 40 21.32 4.03 -21.79
N ASP A 41 20.57 3.18 -21.13
CA ASP A 41 20.70 2.87 -19.70
C ASP A 41 20.41 4.04 -18.70
N ALA A 42 20.10 5.23 -19.16
CA ALA A 42 19.77 6.37 -18.30
C ALA A 42 18.29 6.38 -17.90
N ASP A 43 17.93 5.36 -17.11
CA ASP A 43 16.57 5.16 -16.60
C ASP A 43 16.23 6.12 -15.45
N GLY A 44 14.93 6.27 -15.19
CA GLY A 44 14.50 6.92 -13.95
C GLY A 44 14.85 6.08 -12.72
N PHE A 45 14.40 4.84 -12.71
CA PHE A 45 14.63 3.86 -11.66
C PHE A 45 15.03 2.52 -12.26
N ALA A 46 16.24 2.06 -11.96
CA ALA A 46 16.81 0.81 -12.45
C ALA A 46 16.95 -0.19 -11.30
N ALA A 47 15.97 -1.05 -11.11
CA ALA A 47 16.05 -2.19 -10.20
C ALA A 47 16.31 -3.45 -11.05
N LYS A 48 17.54 -3.58 -11.54
CA LYS A 48 17.87 -4.51 -12.62
C LYS A 48 19.10 -5.36 -12.35
N LEU A 49 19.26 -6.43 -13.11
CA LEU A 49 20.42 -7.32 -13.23
C LEU A 49 20.68 -8.20 -12.00
N THR A 50 20.83 -7.63 -10.82
CA THR A 50 21.25 -8.34 -9.60
C THR A 50 20.61 -7.72 -8.36
N ILE A 51 19.32 -7.91 -8.23
CA ILE A 51 18.53 -7.50 -7.06
C ILE A 51 17.83 -8.71 -6.44
N GLY A 52 17.71 -8.70 -5.12
CA GLY A 52 16.96 -9.70 -4.36
C GLY A 52 15.49 -9.32 -4.23
N GLU A 53 14.75 -10.09 -3.49
CA GLU A 53 13.29 -9.99 -3.35
C GLU A 53 12.83 -8.80 -2.49
N GLY A 54 11.54 -8.43 -2.67
CA GLY A 54 10.85 -7.53 -1.75
C GLY A 54 11.16 -6.05 -1.92
N ASN A 55 11.79 -5.63 -3.03
CA ASN A 55 11.99 -4.22 -3.33
C ASN A 55 10.68 -3.58 -3.79
N VAL A 56 10.35 -2.41 -3.26
CA VAL A 56 9.10 -1.70 -3.50
C VAL A 56 9.37 -0.25 -3.89
N PHE A 57 8.76 0.19 -4.99
CA PHE A 57 8.63 1.59 -5.36
C PHE A 57 7.20 2.04 -5.07
N ASP A 58 7.03 3.05 -4.25
CA ASP A 58 5.73 3.57 -3.86
C ASP A 58 5.68 5.10 -3.98
N GLY A 59 4.70 5.62 -4.70
CA GLY A 59 4.51 7.05 -4.87
C GLY A 59 5.65 7.74 -5.64
N CYS A 60 6.36 7.02 -6.51
CA CYS A 60 7.49 7.56 -7.26
C CYS A 60 7.07 8.15 -8.62
N ILE A 61 7.83 9.13 -9.10
CA ILE A 61 7.65 9.75 -10.41
C ILE A 61 8.94 9.57 -11.22
N ALA A 62 8.83 9.03 -12.44
CA ALA A 62 9.91 9.02 -13.43
C ALA A 62 9.48 9.83 -14.65
N ALA A 63 10.23 10.88 -14.99
CA ALA A 63 9.86 11.77 -16.07
C ALA A 63 11.07 12.29 -16.83
N TYR A 64 10.97 12.36 -18.16
CA TYR A 64 12.02 12.89 -19.03
C TYR A 64 13.38 12.23 -18.82
N ASN A 65 13.41 10.94 -18.49
CA ASN A 65 14.64 10.18 -18.47
C ASN A 65 14.95 9.73 -19.91
N ALA A 66 16.24 9.75 -20.27
CA ALA A 66 16.65 9.50 -21.65
C ALA A 66 16.27 8.09 -22.12
N ASP A 67 16.28 7.10 -21.23
CA ASP A 67 15.82 5.75 -21.52
C ASP A 67 14.47 5.50 -20.83
N ASP A 68 14.33 4.50 -20.00
CA ASP A 68 13.05 4.07 -19.45
C ASP A 68 12.68 4.81 -18.13
N GLY A 69 11.39 4.84 -17.80
CA GLY A 69 10.96 5.33 -16.48
C GLY A 69 11.35 4.36 -15.37
N TRP A 70 11.01 3.09 -15.54
CA TRP A 70 11.49 1.95 -14.74
C TRP A 70 12.10 0.91 -15.66
N ASP A 71 13.24 0.36 -15.27
CA ASP A 71 13.86 -0.80 -15.90
C ASP A 71 14.12 -1.92 -14.88
N LEU A 72 13.42 -3.05 -15.05
CA LEU A 72 13.55 -4.26 -14.25
C LEU A 72 14.26 -5.38 -15.03
N PHE A 73 15.22 -5.02 -15.85
CA PHE A 73 15.86 -5.95 -16.78
C PHE A 73 16.63 -7.07 -16.08
N ALA A 74 16.37 -8.30 -16.48
CA ALA A 74 17.16 -9.47 -16.11
C ALA A 74 18.01 -9.94 -17.29
N LYS A 75 19.25 -10.36 -17.04
CA LYS A 75 20.18 -10.91 -18.03
C LYS A 75 20.32 -12.41 -17.89
N ILE A 76 20.52 -13.11 -19.02
CA ILE A 76 20.77 -14.55 -19.03
C ILE A 76 22.00 -14.90 -18.20
N GLU A 77 23.04 -14.07 -18.23
CA GLU A 77 24.31 -14.31 -17.55
C GLU A 77 24.19 -14.21 -16.02
N THR A 78 23.28 -13.39 -15.53
CA THR A 78 23.05 -13.21 -14.08
C THR A 78 21.83 -13.99 -13.58
N GLY A 79 20.97 -14.44 -14.49
CA GLY A 79 19.76 -15.19 -14.16
C GLY A 79 18.60 -14.31 -13.70
N ALA A 80 17.66 -14.94 -13.01
CA ALA A 80 16.47 -14.26 -12.47
C ALA A 80 16.84 -13.23 -11.40
N ILE A 81 16.02 -12.19 -11.31
CA ILE A 81 16.09 -11.18 -10.24
C ILE A 81 14.87 -11.33 -9.33
N GLY A 82 14.96 -10.77 -8.13
CA GLY A 82 13.88 -10.80 -7.15
C GLY A 82 12.65 -10.01 -7.60
N GLN A 83 11.49 -10.39 -7.09
CA GLN A 83 10.24 -9.68 -7.36
C GLN A 83 10.32 -8.22 -6.93
N VAL A 84 9.91 -7.33 -7.82
CA VAL A 84 9.75 -5.89 -7.56
C VAL A 84 8.27 -5.52 -7.61
N VAL A 85 7.83 -4.70 -6.67
CA VAL A 85 6.50 -4.09 -6.66
C VAL A 85 6.61 -2.60 -6.99
N ILE A 86 5.88 -2.16 -8.02
CA ILE A 86 5.73 -0.75 -8.37
C ILE A 86 4.27 -0.37 -8.10
N GLN A 87 4.05 0.60 -7.23
CA GLN A 87 2.69 1.01 -6.86
C GLN A 87 2.57 2.51 -6.67
N ASN A 88 1.39 3.06 -6.98
CA ASN A 88 1.09 4.48 -6.82
C ASN A 88 2.10 5.39 -7.56
N CYS A 89 2.66 4.90 -8.66
CA CYS A 89 3.75 5.54 -9.37
C CYS A 89 3.28 6.18 -10.70
N VAL A 90 4.04 7.15 -11.18
CA VAL A 90 3.75 7.84 -12.45
C VAL A 90 5.00 7.84 -13.32
N ALA A 91 4.84 7.40 -14.58
CA ALA A 91 5.88 7.41 -15.60
C ALA A 91 5.42 8.25 -16.81
N PHE A 92 6.11 9.31 -17.13
CA PHE A 92 5.74 10.13 -18.29
C PHE A 92 6.92 10.74 -19.00
N LYS A 93 6.76 10.91 -20.31
CA LYS A 93 7.76 11.55 -21.17
C LYS A 93 9.17 10.96 -21.05
N ASN A 94 9.30 9.68 -20.70
CA ASN A 94 10.59 8.98 -20.78
C ASN A 94 10.89 8.65 -22.25
N GLY A 95 12.18 8.62 -22.61
CA GLY A 95 12.66 8.55 -23.98
C GLY A 95 12.82 9.93 -24.61
N TYR A 96 12.61 10.99 -23.86
CA TYR A 96 12.87 12.37 -24.25
C TYR A 96 13.78 13.05 -23.24
N VAL A 97 14.59 13.97 -23.74
CA VAL A 97 15.33 14.93 -22.94
C VAL A 97 14.92 16.35 -23.33
N LEU A 98 15.23 17.33 -22.51
CA LEU A 98 15.02 18.73 -22.84
C LEU A 98 16.33 19.37 -23.30
N ASP A 99 16.31 20.05 -24.42
CA ASP A 99 17.44 20.86 -24.89
C ASP A 99 17.63 22.14 -24.06
N GLU A 100 18.60 22.94 -24.40
CA GLU A 100 18.91 24.22 -23.74
C GLU A 100 17.76 25.26 -23.80
N ASN A 101 16.83 25.08 -24.72
CA ASN A 101 15.64 25.93 -24.89
C ASN A 101 14.40 25.33 -24.21
N GLY A 102 14.55 24.16 -23.54
CA GLY A 102 13.46 23.42 -22.92
C GLY A 102 12.55 22.70 -23.92
N GLN A 103 13.03 22.47 -25.16
CA GLN A 103 12.30 21.71 -26.17
C GLN A 103 12.59 20.21 -26.02
N GLU A 104 11.57 19.38 -26.26
CA GLU A 104 11.70 17.92 -26.25
C GLU A 104 12.57 17.45 -27.42
N VAL A 105 13.55 16.62 -27.11
CA VAL A 105 14.43 15.95 -28.06
C VAL A 105 14.35 14.45 -27.83
N ASP A 106 14.22 13.69 -28.91
CA ASP A 106 14.23 12.24 -28.90
C ASP A 106 15.52 11.70 -28.27
N ALA A 107 15.38 10.72 -27.38
CA ALA A 107 16.50 10.07 -26.71
C ALA A 107 16.46 8.54 -26.87
N GLY A 108 16.57 7.75 -25.80
CA GLY A 108 16.63 6.30 -25.83
C GLY A 108 15.30 5.58 -26.11
N ASN A 109 15.08 4.43 -25.44
CA ASN A 109 13.92 3.56 -25.70
C ASN A 109 12.59 4.19 -25.27
N GLY A 110 12.52 4.70 -24.04
CA GLY A 110 11.40 5.48 -23.56
C GLY A 110 10.16 4.70 -23.19
N ASN A 111 10.32 3.57 -22.51
CA ASN A 111 9.17 2.91 -21.90
C ASN A 111 8.82 3.57 -20.55
N GLY A 112 7.55 3.53 -20.17
CA GLY A 112 7.13 3.99 -18.85
C GLY A 112 7.54 3.00 -17.76
N PHE A 113 6.96 1.81 -17.80
CA PHE A 113 7.26 0.70 -16.90
C PHE A 113 7.74 -0.51 -17.70
N LYS A 114 9.05 -0.74 -17.76
CA LYS A 114 9.68 -1.91 -18.39
C LYS A 114 9.89 -2.98 -17.33
N MET A 115 9.03 -4.01 -17.40
CA MET A 115 8.79 -4.97 -16.32
C MET A 115 9.60 -6.25 -16.47
N GLY A 116 10.84 -6.19 -16.94
CA GLY A 116 11.71 -7.35 -17.02
C GLY A 116 12.55 -7.43 -18.28
N GLY A 117 12.98 -8.63 -18.67
CA GLY A 117 13.80 -8.86 -19.87
C GLY A 117 14.22 -10.30 -20.07
N SER A 118 14.81 -10.58 -21.26
CA SER A 118 15.46 -11.84 -21.64
C SER A 118 14.59 -13.10 -21.49
N SER A 119 13.26 -12.96 -21.48
CA SER A 119 12.30 -14.05 -21.21
C SER A 119 12.51 -14.75 -19.87
N ILE A 120 13.04 -14.02 -18.89
CA ILE A 120 13.30 -14.50 -17.54
C ILE A 120 12.12 -14.13 -16.65
N SER A 121 11.67 -15.10 -15.85
CA SER A 121 10.62 -14.94 -14.85
C SER A 121 11.06 -13.97 -13.74
N GLY A 122 10.20 -13.02 -13.36
CA GLY A 122 10.46 -12.00 -12.31
C GLY A 122 9.29 -11.82 -11.37
N HIS A 123 8.09 -12.28 -11.73
CA HIS A 123 6.86 -12.10 -10.95
C HIS A 123 6.63 -10.64 -10.49
N HIS A 124 7.09 -9.67 -11.30
CA HIS A 124 7.00 -8.26 -10.98
C HIS A 124 5.56 -7.77 -10.98
N ILE A 125 5.24 -6.88 -10.06
CA ILE A 125 3.88 -6.37 -9.86
C ILE A 125 3.84 -4.87 -10.11
N LEU A 126 2.94 -4.43 -11.01
CA LEU A 126 2.54 -3.04 -11.20
C LEU A 126 1.11 -2.85 -10.70
N ARG A 127 0.87 -1.87 -9.85
CA ARG A 127 -0.50 -1.58 -9.40
C ARG A 127 -0.74 -0.09 -9.12
N ASN A 128 -1.98 0.34 -9.37
CA ASN A 128 -2.44 1.70 -9.12
C ASN A 128 -1.46 2.76 -9.63
N SER A 129 -0.98 2.59 -10.87
CA SER A 129 0.06 3.43 -11.45
C SER A 129 -0.39 4.01 -12.79
N VAL A 130 0.20 5.14 -13.18
CA VAL A 130 -0.15 5.85 -14.41
C VAL A 130 1.07 5.97 -15.30
N SER A 131 0.92 5.61 -16.58
CA SER A 131 1.93 5.80 -17.62
C SER A 131 1.35 6.62 -18.76
N PHE A 132 2.01 7.72 -19.14
CA PHE A 132 1.50 8.52 -20.27
C PHE A 132 2.58 9.27 -21.03
N GLY A 133 2.34 9.48 -22.32
CA GLY A 133 3.17 10.29 -23.18
C GLY A 133 4.62 9.86 -23.30
N ASN A 134 4.96 8.63 -22.96
CA ASN A 134 6.31 8.07 -23.14
C ASN A 134 6.55 7.78 -24.62
N LYS A 135 7.81 7.85 -25.07
CA LYS A 135 8.21 7.68 -26.46
C LYS A 135 7.90 6.31 -27.02
N ALA A 136 7.92 5.26 -26.20
CA ALA A 136 7.60 3.90 -26.65
C ALA A 136 6.35 3.37 -25.95
N LYS A 137 6.51 2.47 -24.98
CA LYS A 137 5.40 1.75 -24.37
C LYS A 137 5.08 2.27 -22.98
N GLY A 138 3.82 2.20 -22.60
CA GLY A 138 3.40 2.59 -21.26
C GLY A 138 3.71 1.52 -20.22
N ILE A 139 3.16 0.33 -20.42
CA ILE A 139 3.38 -0.86 -19.59
C ILE A 139 3.93 -1.95 -20.49
N ASP A 140 5.18 -2.32 -20.29
CA ASP A 140 5.91 -3.26 -21.13
C ASP A 140 6.37 -4.49 -20.33
N SER A 141 5.90 -5.68 -20.71
CA SER A 141 6.44 -6.91 -20.13
C SER A 141 7.92 -7.11 -20.45
N ASN A 142 8.40 -6.49 -21.51
CA ASN A 142 9.76 -6.62 -22.03
C ASN A 142 10.24 -8.09 -22.05
N SER A 143 9.38 -8.97 -22.53
CA SER A 143 9.55 -10.42 -22.58
C SER A 143 9.56 -11.19 -21.24
N CYS A 144 9.48 -10.54 -20.09
CA CYS A 144 9.23 -11.25 -18.82
C CYS A 144 7.89 -11.99 -18.90
N PRO A 145 7.84 -13.31 -18.61
CA PRO A 145 6.67 -14.12 -18.93
C PRO A 145 5.52 -14.07 -17.92
N ASP A 146 5.71 -13.46 -16.75
CA ASP A 146 4.82 -13.61 -15.59
C ASP A 146 4.62 -12.33 -14.79
N ILE A 147 4.58 -11.20 -15.47
CA ILE A 147 4.24 -9.93 -14.82
C ILE A 147 2.77 -9.88 -14.41
N GLU A 148 2.51 -9.12 -13.38
CA GLU A 148 1.16 -8.85 -12.87
C GLU A 148 0.87 -7.35 -12.92
N ALA A 149 -0.26 -6.94 -13.53
CA ALA A 149 -0.66 -5.55 -13.62
C ALA A 149 -2.09 -5.33 -13.12
N TYR A 150 -2.27 -4.40 -12.19
CA TYR A 150 -3.54 -4.16 -11.51
C TYR A 150 -3.92 -2.68 -11.49
N SER A 151 -5.21 -2.39 -11.75
CA SER A 151 -5.84 -1.07 -11.55
C SER A 151 -4.95 0.10 -11.99
N SER A 152 -4.35 -0.01 -13.16
CA SER A 152 -3.41 0.98 -13.69
C SER A 152 -3.93 1.62 -14.98
N THR A 153 -3.54 2.88 -15.22
CA THR A 153 -3.94 3.64 -16.41
C THR A 153 -2.73 3.87 -17.30
N SER A 154 -2.91 3.63 -18.60
CA SER A 154 -1.89 3.91 -19.60
C SER A 154 -2.50 4.76 -20.73
N TYR A 155 -1.90 5.92 -20.99
CA TYR A 155 -2.52 6.94 -21.83
C TYR A 155 -1.53 7.56 -22.82
N ASN A 156 -1.90 7.59 -24.09
CA ASN A 156 -1.17 8.29 -25.16
C ASN A 156 0.35 8.08 -25.17
N ASN A 157 0.82 6.86 -24.90
CA ASN A 157 2.21 6.50 -25.19
C ASN A 157 2.35 6.29 -26.70
N GLU A 158 3.46 6.66 -27.31
CA GLU A 158 3.58 6.76 -28.77
C GLU A 158 3.47 5.44 -29.50
N SER A 159 3.98 4.35 -28.93
CA SER A 159 3.83 3.02 -29.49
C SER A 159 2.60 2.31 -28.89
N PHE A 160 2.78 1.53 -27.85
CA PHE A 160 1.72 0.81 -27.17
C PHE A 160 1.48 1.40 -25.78
N ASN A 161 0.22 1.54 -25.37
CA ASN A 161 -0.03 1.77 -23.95
C ASN A 161 0.26 0.52 -23.14
N VAL A 162 -0.01 -0.68 -23.69
CA VAL A 162 0.24 -1.97 -23.07
C VAL A 162 0.87 -2.94 -24.07
N ALA A 163 1.97 -3.57 -23.68
CA ALA A 163 2.63 -4.59 -24.48
C ALA A 163 2.98 -5.81 -23.60
N PHE A 164 2.21 -6.86 -23.75
CA PHE A 164 2.46 -8.15 -23.07
C PHE A 164 2.92 -9.17 -24.10
N TYR A 165 4.20 -9.51 -24.06
CA TYR A 165 4.80 -10.46 -24.97
C TYR A 165 5.94 -11.23 -24.31
N THR A 166 6.26 -12.37 -24.87
CA THR A 166 7.45 -13.15 -24.53
C THR A 166 8.17 -13.55 -25.81
N ASN A 167 9.49 -13.71 -25.75
CA ASN A 167 10.27 -14.17 -26.91
C ASN A 167 10.45 -15.69 -26.90
N ASP A 168 11.00 -16.24 -25.82
CA ASP A 168 11.42 -17.64 -25.75
C ASP A 168 10.86 -18.40 -24.53
N ALA A 169 9.97 -17.78 -23.76
CA ALA A 169 9.37 -18.42 -22.59
C ALA A 169 8.53 -19.64 -23.00
N LYS A 170 8.73 -20.76 -22.31
CA LYS A 170 7.93 -21.97 -22.51
C LYS A 170 6.54 -21.86 -21.92
N ASN A 171 6.43 -21.14 -20.80
CA ASN A 171 5.18 -20.89 -20.09
C ASN A 171 5.05 -19.39 -19.86
N THR A 172 3.95 -18.84 -20.29
CA THR A 172 3.57 -17.45 -20.05
C THR A 172 2.45 -17.42 -19.02
N ALA A 173 2.49 -16.49 -18.08
CA ALA A 173 1.55 -16.39 -16.98
C ALA A 173 1.23 -14.90 -16.65
N PHE A 174 0.96 -14.09 -17.69
CA PHE A 174 0.53 -12.69 -17.48
C PHE A 174 -0.78 -12.63 -16.69
N ILE A 175 -0.84 -11.73 -15.74
CA ILE A 175 -2.08 -11.40 -15.04
C ILE A 175 -2.33 -9.90 -15.21
N ALA A 176 -3.51 -9.56 -15.72
CA ALA A 176 -3.94 -8.16 -15.77
C ALA A 176 -5.40 -8.03 -15.34
N LYS A 177 -5.66 -7.07 -14.46
CA LYS A 177 -7.00 -6.79 -13.96
C LYS A 177 -7.18 -5.31 -13.61
N GLY A 178 -8.15 -4.69 -14.23
CA GLY A 178 -8.44 -3.28 -14.02
C GLY A 178 -7.51 -2.35 -14.81
N ILE A 179 -6.96 -2.80 -15.92
CA ILE A 179 -6.15 -1.95 -16.80
C ILE A 179 -7.06 -1.07 -17.64
N LEU A 180 -6.76 0.23 -17.65
CA LEU A 180 -7.42 1.22 -18.49
C LEU A 180 -6.39 1.84 -19.45
N SER A 181 -6.36 1.33 -20.68
CA SER A 181 -5.58 1.92 -21.77
C SER A 181 -6.48 2.84 -22.59
N PHE A 182 -6.05 4.05 -22.84
CA PHE A 182 -6.80 5.01 -23.64
C PHE A 182 -5.90 5.87 -24.52
N LYS A 183 -6.33 6.15 -25.73
CA LYS A 183 -5.68 7.10 -26.63
C LYS A 183 -6.70 8.08 -27.18
N ASP A 184 -6.26 9.27 -27.50
CA ASP A 184 -7.06 10.29 -28.17
C ASP A 184 -6.25 11.01 -29.26
N SER A 185 -6.85 12.02 -29.89
CA SER A 185 -6.25 12.76 -30.98
C SER A 185 -5.02 13.60 -30.60
N SER A 186 -4.69 13.75 -29.32
CA SER A 186 -3.49 14.46 -28.87
C SER A 186 -2.20 13.67 -29.12
N ASN A 187 -2.31 12.36 -29.44
CA ASN A 187 -1.19 11.52 -29.89
C ASN A 187 -1.44 10.99 -31.30
N ALA A 188 -1.09 11.76 -32.31
CA ALA A 188 -1.29 11.38 -33.71
C ALA A 188 -0.44 10.15 -34.12
N ALA A 189 0.77 9.98 -33.58
CA ALA A 189 1.70 8.93 -33.98
C ALA A 189 1.26 7.52 -33.53
N GLY A 190 0.70 7.39 -32.34
CA GLY A 190 0.32 6.09 -31.77
C GLY A 190 -1.17 5.75 -31.86
N GLN A 191 -2.00 6.64 -32.41
CA GLN A 191 -3.46 6.53 -32.29
C GLN A 191 -4.03 5.27 -32.97
N THR A 192 -3.51 4.87 -34.10
CA THR A 192 -3.98 3.68 -34.85
C THR A 192 -3.32 2.37 -34.40
N VAL A 193 -2.41 2.41 -33.44
CA VAL A 193 -1.65 1.25 -32.99
C VAL A 193 -2.41 0.57 -31.85
N ALA A 194 -2.99 -0.61 -32.13
CA ALA A 194 -3.61 -1.47 -31.12
C ALA A 194 -2.56 -2.06 -30.18
N GLU A 195 -2.99 -2.40 -28.95
CA GLU A 195 -2.09 -2.99 -27.94
C GLU A 195 -1.43 -4.29 -28.40
N GLN A 196 -0.26 -4.57 -27.87
CA GLN A 196 0.50 -5.74 -28.24
C GLN A 196 0.29 -6.90 -27.26
N PHE A 197 -0.31 -7.99 -27.75
CA PHE A 197 -0.43 -9.24 -27.00
C PHE A 197 0.19 -10.37 -27.82
N LYS A 198 1.39 -10.83 -27.43
CA LYS A 198 2.13 -11.89 -28.11
C LYS A 198 2.74 -12.88 -27.10
N PRO A 199 1.93 -13.50 -26.22
CA PRO A 199 2.44 -14.54 -25.35
C PRO A 199 2.92 -15.74 -26.15
N LYS A 200 3.98 -16.39 -25.71
CA LYS A 200 4.45 -17.67 -26.23
C LYS A 200 3.98 -18.80 -25.31
N GLY A 201 3.88 -20.00 -25.88
CA GLY A 201 3.40 -21.17 -25.13
C GLY A 201 1.87 -21.14 -24.91
N THR A 202 1.43 -21.82 -23.88
CA THR A 202 0.00 -21.90 -23.51
C THR A 202 -0.28 -20.96 -22.37
N GLN A 203 -1.18 -20.01 -22.60
CA GLN A 203 -1.73 -19.15 -21.55
C GLN A 203 -3.21 -18.89 -21.83
N GLU A 204 -4.03 -18.92 -20.78
CA GLU A 204 -5.43 -18.51 -20.86
C GLU A 204 -5.50 -17.00 -21.11
N THR A 205 -6.06 -16.62 -22.26
CA THR A 205 -6.22 -15.21 -22.64
C THR A 205 -7.03 -14.42 -21.63
N SER A 206 -8.01 -15.04 -20.99
CA SER A 206 -8.85 -14.42 -19.93
C SER A 206 -8.06 -13.92 -18.71
N ALA A 207 -6.84 -14.39 -18.49
CA ALA A 207 -5.98 -13.92 -17.41
C ALA A 207 -5.54 -12.45 -17.62
N TYR A 208 -5.46 -11.98 -18.85
CA TYR A 208 -5.07 -10.60 -19.17
C TYR A 208 -6.07 -9.87 -20.10
N GLU A 209 -6.90 -10.57 -20.87
CA GLU A 209 -8.00 -10.00 -21.65
C GLU A 209 -9.34 -10.46 -21.04
N ASN A 210 -9.98 -9.61 -20.26
CA ASN A 210 -11.21 -9.91 -19.55
C ASN A 210 -12.12 -8.67 -19.45
N ALA A 211 -13.29 -8.82 -18.86
CA ALA A 211 -14.27 -7.74 -18.74
C ALA A 211 -13.79 -6.53 -17.91
N MET A 212 -12.74 -6.71 -17.11
CA MET A 212 -12.18 -5.64 -16.26
C MET A 212 -11.06 -4.86 -16.92
N ASN A 213 -10.55 -5.29 -18.08
CA ASN A 213 -9.47 -4.63 -18.79
C ASN A 213 -9.97 -3.97 -20.06
N TYR A 214 -9.67 -2.70 -20.22
CA TYR A 214 -10.02 -1.89 -21.39
C TYR A 214 -8.74 -1.57 -22.13
N TYR A 215 -8.60 -2.14 -23.33
CA TYR A 215 -7.41 -2.00 -24.14
C TYR A 215 -7.70 -1.23 -25.42
N TRP A 216 -6.76 -0.37 -25.81
CA TRP A 216 -6.84 0.35 -27.06
C TRP A 216 -6.74 -0.62 -28.25
N ARG A 217 -7.72 -0.56 -29.16
CA ARG A 217 -7.81 -1.48 -30.32
C ARG A 217 -7.50 -0.80 -31.65
N GLY A 218 -6.91 0.41 -31.62
CA GLY A 218 -6.57 1.21 -32.80
C GLY A 218 -7.58 2.32 -33.11
N GLU A 219 -8.80 2.24 -32.58
CA GLU A 219 -9.84 3.25 -32.74
C GLU A 219 -10.53 3.60 -31.43
N ASN A 220 -10.67 2.64 -30.54
CA ASN A 220 -11.31 2.81 -29.24
C ASN A 220 -10.73 1.82 -28.22
N SER A 221 -11.01 2.09 -26.95
CA SER A 221 -10.66 1.20 -25.84
C SER A 221 -11.83 0.32 -25.50
N THR A 222 -11.69 -1.00 -25.66
CA THR A 222 -12.75 -1.96 -25.32
C THR A 222 -12.25 -3.08 -24.42
N ASN A 223 -13.18 -3.60 -23.61
CA ASN A 223 -12.96 -4.84 -22.86
C ASN A 223 -13.27 -6.09 -23.71
N SER A 224 -13.15 -7.29 -23.11
CA SER A 224 -13.43 -8.55 -23.79
C SER A 224 -14.91 -8.74 -24.16
N GLU A 225 -15.83 -7.96 -23.60
CA GLU A 225 -17.27 -7.97 -23.90
C GLU A 225 -17.65 -6.93 -24.95
N GLY A 226 -16.68 -6.16 -25.48
CA GLY A 226 -16.90 -5.11 -26.46
C GLY A 226 -17.43 -3.80 -25.86
N ILE A 227 -17.47 -3.68 -24.54
CA ILE A 227 -17.87 -2.43 -23.88
C ILE A 227 -16.73 -1.43 -24.02
N ALA A 228 -17.06 -0.23 -24.50
CA ALA A 228 -16.06 0.81 -24.73
C ALA A 228 -15.87 1.74 -23.51
N ALA A 229 -14.63 2.08 -23.23
CA ALA A 229 -14.28 3.25 -22.41
C ALA A 229 -14.43 4.52 -23.27
N THR A 230 -14.85 5.61 -22.67
CA THR A 230 -15.01 6.90 -23.33
C THR A 230 -14.19 8.00 -22.64
N ALA A 231 -14.00 9.13 -23.32
CA ALA A 231 -13.32 10.28 -22.72
C ALA A 231 -14.02 10.80 -21.44
N GLU A 232 -15.33 10.60 -21.31
CA GLU A 232 -16.12 10.95 -20.13
C GLU A 232 -15.77 10.14 -18.88
N TRP A 233 -14.98 9.07 -19.05
CA TRP A 233 -14.44 8.28 -17.95
C TRP A 233 -13.35 9.05 -17.18
N PHE A 234 -12.81 10.12 -17.74
CA PHE A 234 -11.74 10.91 -17.14
C PHE A 234 -12.23 12.31 -16.78
N GLN A 235 -11.82 12.82 -15.64
CA GLN A 235 -12.14 14.19 -15.21
C GLN A 235 -11.37 15.24 -16.03
N ASN A 236 -10.12 14.93 -16.38
CA ASN A 236 -9.23 15.79 -17.14
C ASN A 236 -8.27 14.93 -17.96
N MET A 237 -8.12 15.26 -19.24
CA MET A 237 -7.20 14.59 -20.17
C MET A 237 -6.18 15.56 -20.79
N ASP A 238 -6.05 16.77 -20.25
CA ASP A 238 -5.09 17.77 -20.72
C ASP A 238 -3.66 17.38 -20.31
N MET A 239 -3.02 16.57 -21.16
CA MET A 239 -1.65 16.10 -20.98
C MET A 239 -0.66 17.26 -20.97
N ASN A 240 -0.88 18.30 -21.78
CA ASN A 240 0.03 19.43 -21.83
C ASN A 240 0.08 20.18 -20.49
N SER A 241 -1.07 20.44 -19.89
CA SER A 241 -1.13 21.03 -18.54
C SER A 241 -0.51 20.12 -17.48
N ALA A 242 -0.72 18.80 -17.58
CA ALA A 242 -0.15 17.84 -16.65
C ALA A 242 1.39 17.85 -16.67
N ILE A 243 1.98 17.84 -17.84
CA ILE A 243 3.44 17.86 -18.05
C ILE A 243 4.05 19.17 -17.54
N HIS A 244 3.42 20.32 -17.83
CA HIS A 244 3.94 21.64 -17.47
C HIS A 244 3.55 22.08 -16.05
N GLY A 245 3.71 21.19 -15.07
CA GLY A 245 3.56 21.49 -13.65
C GLY A 245 2.17 21.19 -13.09
N GLY A 246 1.31 20.49 -13.84
CA GLY A 246 0.04 19.97 -13.33
C GLY A 246 0.23 18.85 -12.31
N ILE A 247 1.24 17.99 -12.54
CA ILE A 247 1.59 16.92 -11.60
C ILE A 247 2.48 17.50 -10.51
N ARG A 248 2.06 17.34 -9.27
CA ARG A 248 2.74 17.90 -8.10
C ARG A 248 2.79 16.87 -6.98
N ARG A 249 3.50 17.19 -5.92
CA ARG A 249 3.41 16.45 -4.66
C ARG A 249 2.55 17.21 -3.66
N ASN A 250 1.71 16.49 -2.95
CA ASN A 250 1.05 16.98 -1.76
C ASN A 250 2.09 17.17 -0.63
N THR A 251 1.70 17.86 0.42
CA THR A 251 2.58 18.09 1.59
C THR A 251 3.03 16.81 2.28
N ASP A 252 2.26 15.72 2.15
CA ASP A 252 2.59 14.38 2.66
C ASP A 252 3.51 13.58 1.72
N GLY A 253 3.93 14.16 0.60
CA GLY A 253 4.78 13.53 -0.40
C GLY A 253 4.03 12.69 -1.45
N THR A 254 2.73 12.45 -1.30
CA THR A 254 1.94 11.71 -2.29
C THR A 254 1.80 12.49 -3.60
N ILE A 255 1.57 11.77 -4.70
CA ILE A 255 1.42 12.38 -6.02
C ILE A 255 0.02 13.00 -6.15
N ASN A 256 -0.02 14.26 -6.55
CA ASN A 256 -1.23 14.97 -6.93
C ASN A 256 -1.25 15.15 -8.45
N MET A 257 -2.14 14.45 -9.12
CA MET A 257 -2.32 14.52 -10.57
C MET A 257 -3.18 15.72 -11.00
N ASN A 258 -3.65 16.55 -10.07
CA ASN A 258 -4.52 17.72 -10.35
C ASN A 258 -5.74 17.37 -11.23
N GLY A 259 -6.34 16.21 -10.98
CA GLY A 259 -7.47 15.69 -11.76
C GLY A 259 -7.09 15.04 -13.10
N PHE A 260 -5.84 15.14 -13.56
CA PHE A 260 -5.41 14.52 -14.80
C PHE A 260 -5.54 12.99 -14.70
N LEU A 261 -6.22 12.40 -15.68
CA LEU A 261 -6.59 10.98 -15.76
C LEU A 261 -7.33 10.42 -14.52
N ALA A 262 -7.84 11.31 -13.65
CA ALA A 262 -8.70 10.88 -12.56
C ALA A 262 -9.99 10.30 -13.12
N VAL A 263 -10.30 9.07 -12.73
CA VAL A 263 -11.48 8.38 -13.24
C VAL A 263 -12.76 8.89 -12.56
N THR A 264 -13.84 9.00 -13.34
CA THR A 264 -15.17 9.39 -12.87
C THR A 264 -15.91 8.21 -12.24
N SER A 265 -17.09 8.45 -11.67
CA SER A 265 -17.97 7.40 -11.15
C SER A 265 -18.55 6.48 -12.25
N ALA A 266 -18.43 6.85 -13.53
CA ALA A 266 -18.84 6.01 -14.64
C ALA A 266 -17.90 4.81 -14.88
N VAL A 267 -16.68 4.87 -14.34
CA VAL A 267 -15.67 3.81 -14.51
C VAL A 267 -15.94 2.67 -13.52
N PRO A 268 -16.00 1.41 -13.99
CA PRO A 268 -16.18 0.26 -13.11
C PRO A 268 -15.17 0.24 -11.97
N VAL A 269 -15.61 -0.18 -10.79
CA VAL A 269 -14.74 -0.25 -9.60
C VAL A 269 -13.54 -1.17 -9.88
N GLY A 270 -12.34 -0.68 -9.57
CA GLY A 270 -11.09 -1.43 -9.79
C GLY A 270 -10.48 -1.24 -11.18
N VAL A 271 -11.12 -0.51 -12.09
CA VAL A 271 -10.58 -0.17 -13.42
C VAL A 271 -9.88 1.18 -13.35
N GLY A 272 -8.68 1.24 -13.93
CA GLY A 272 -7.83 2.43 -13.96
C GLY A 272 -7.19 2.78 -12.61
N ALA A 273 -6.17 3.61 -12.67
CA ALA A 273 -5.47 4.12 -11.50
C ALA A 273 -6.29 5.21 -10.78
N ARG A 274 -6.17 5.25 -9.47
CA ARG A 274 -6.83 6.26 -8.62
C ARG A 274 -5.76 7.02 -7.83
N MET A 275 -5.06 7.91 -8.54
CA MET A 275 -3.91 8.66 -8.02
C MET A 275 -4.29 9.99 -7.38
N THR A 276 -5.47 10.51 -7.65
CA THR A 276 -5.85 11.88 -7.29
C THR A 276 -6.80 11.89 -6.12
N GLY A 277 -6.29 12.32 -4.96
CA GLY A 277 -7.07 12.91 -3.86
C GLY A 277 -8.12 12.05 -3.17
N THR A 278 -8.45 10.88 -3.68
CA THR A 278 -9.23 9.87 -2.97
C THR A 278 -8.32 8.68 -2.75
N PRO A 279 -7.96 8.34 -1.52
CA PRO A 279 -7.08 7.23 -1.26
C PRO A 279 -7.72 5.95 -1.77
N SER A 280 -7.08 5.30 -2.73
CA SER A 280 -7.26 3.89 -2.96
C SER A 280 -6.77 3.18 -1.72
N ALA A 281 -7.70 2.77 -0.84
CA ALA A 281 -7.54 1.76 0.21
C ALA A 281 -6.18 1.66 0.97
N VAL A 282 -5.45 2.75 1.10
CA VAL A 282 -4.45 2.93 2.13
C VAL A 282 -5.10 3.82 3.18
N PHE A 283 -5.11 3.38 4.42
CA PHE A 283 -5.67 4.14 5.55
C PHE A 283 -5.08 5.56 5.56
N THR A 284 -5.75 6.51 4.95
CA THR A 284 -5.48 7.92 5.18
C THR A 284 -6.46 8.38 6.23
N VAL A 285 -5.97 8.46 7.42
CA VAL A 285 -6.60 9.28 8.43
C VAL A 285 -6.40 10.72 7.96
N ALA A 286 -7.48 11.50 7.84
CA ALA A 286 -7.38 12.90 7.50
C ALA A 286 -6.31 13.56 8.38
N ALA A 287 -5.36 14.26 7.76
CA ALA A 287 -4.42 15.07 8.50
C ALA A 287 -5.25 16.18 9.19
N ASP A 288 -5.27 16.19 10.50
CA ASP A 288 -5.75 17.35 11.23
C ASP A 288 -4.89 18.55 10.82
N VAL A 289 -5.54 19.59 10.38
CA VAL A 289 -4.92 20.92 10.28
C VAL A 289 -4.46 21.27 11.69
N VAL A 290 -3.16 21.25 11.92
CA VAL A 290 -2.58 21.87 13.11
C VAL A 290 -2.72 23.35 12.86
N ASN A 291 -3.72 23.96 13.48
CA ASN A 291 -3.75 25.39 13.66
C ASN A 291 -2.59 25.73 14.59
N ASN A 292 -1.56 26.32 14.05
CA ASN A 292 -0.65 27.14 14.83
C ASN A 292 -1.43 28.43 15.09
N ASP A 293 -2.09 28.48 16.23
CA ASP A 293 -2.53 29.73 16.80
C ASP A 293 -1.31 30.45 17.40
N ASP A 294 -0.84 31.45 16.68
CA ASP A 294 -0.16 32.60 17.26
C ASP A 294 -0.89 33.84 16.78
N ASP A 295 -1.57 34.41 17.75
CA ASP A 295 -1.91 35.81 18.00
C ASP A 295 -2.89 36.57 17.09
N ASP A 296 -3.90 37.05 17.83
CA ASP A 296 -4.56 38.34 17.86
C ASP A 296 -5.81 38.59 17.00
N ASP A 297 -6.87 38.73 17.81
CA ASP A 297 -7.97 39.72 17.82
C ASP A 297 -9.08 39.68 16.75
N ASP A 298 -10.25 39.54 17.35
CA ASP A 298 -11.54 40.17 17.05
C ASP A 298 -12.52 39.56 16.04
N ASP A 299 -13.62 39.15 16.65
CA ASP A 299 -15.02 39.32 16.27
C ASP A 299 -15.71 38.44 15.21
N ASP A 300 -16.65 37.72 15.76
CA ASP A 300 -18.03 37.49 15.28
C ASP A 300 -18.33 36.40 14.24
N ASP A 301 -19.17 35.53 14.75
CA ASP A 301 -20.33 34.87 14.12
C ASP A 301 -20.22 33.50 13.47
N ASN A 302 -20.69 32.55 14.26
CA ASN A 302 -21.67 31.54 13.90
C ASN A 302 -21.46 30.73 12.61
N SER A 303 -20.64 29.68 12.66
CA SER A 303 -20.85 28.53 11.79
C SER A 303 -21.00 27.27 12.63
N GLY A 304 -22.23 26.79 12.69
CA GLY A 304 -22.57 25.54 13.37
C GLY A 304 -21.72 24.36 12.86
N SER A 305 -20.92 23.82 13.76
CA SER A 305 -20.29 22.51 13.60
C SER A 305 -21.40 21.47 13.44
N SER A 306 -21.69 21.06 12.21
CA SER A 306 -22.50 19.88 12.00
C SER A 306 -21.68 18.66 12.42
N ALA A 307 -21.96 18.12 13.59
CA ALA A 307 -21.44 16.83 14.00
C ALA A 307 -21.72 15.79 12.90
N ALA A 308 -20.73 14.99 12.55
CA ALA A 308 -20.94 13.91 11.59
C ALA A 308 -22.07 12.97 12.09
N PRO A 309 -22.92 12.43 11.21
CA PRO A 309 -24.08 11.66 11.62
C PRO A 309 -23.67 10.40 12.39
N ALA A 310 -24.55 9.96 13.29
CA ALA A 310 -24.42 8.67 13.97
C ALA A 310 -24.39 7.51 12.94
N VAL A 311 -23.72 6.42 13.27
CA VAL A 311 -23.60 5.25 12.38
C VAL A 311 -24.98 4.64 12.15
N ASP A 312 -25.43 4.60 10.90
CA ASP A 312 -26.58 3.79 10.52
C ASP A 312 -26.13 2.35 10.25
N TRP A 313 -26.42 1.48 11.19
CA TRP A 313 -26.02 0.08 11.12
C TRP A 313 -26.80 -0.71 10.06
N THR A 314 -27.94 -0.22 9.60
CA THR A 314 -28.68 -0.82 8.47
C THR A 314 -27.92 -0.58 7.18
N ASP A 315 -27.50 0.65 6.94
CA ASP A 315 -26.72 1.02 5.76
C ASP A 315 -25.33 0.35 5.76
N VAL A 316 -24.66 0.29 6.91
CA VAL A 316 -23.39 -0.44 7.04
C VAL A 316 -23.58 -1.92 6.74
N SER A 317 -24.62 -2.56 7.30
CA SER A 317 -24.90 -3.99 7.09
C SER A 317 -25.19 -4.29 5.63
N ASN A 318 -26.01 -3.48 4.97
CA ASN A 318 -26.34 -3.62 3.54
C ASN A 318 -25.09 -3.45 2.67
N SER A 319 -24.33 -2.39 2.90
CA SER A 319 -23.08 -2.12 2.16
C SER A 319 -22.07 -3.25 2.31
N VAL A 320 -21.94 -3.83 3.51
CA VAL A 320 -21.04 -4.96 3.78
C VAL A 320 -21.54 -6.23 3.10
N GLN A 321 -22.85 -6.50 3.11
CA GLN A 321 -23.46 -7.65 2.42
C GLN A 321 -23.27 -7.57 0.91
N ASP A 322 -23.51 -6.40 0.31
CA ASP A 322 -23.31 -6.16 -1.11
C ASP A 322 -21.86 -6.38 -1.52
N LYS A 323 -20.94 -5.87 -0.70
CA LYS A 323 -19.50 -6.03 -0.96
C LYS A 323 -19.04 -7.48 -0.84
N VAL A 324 -19.53 -8.21 0.13
CA VAL A 324 -19.25 -9.65 0.27
C VAL A 324 -19.85 -10.42 -0.91
N ALA A 325 -21.09 -10.11 -1.33
CA ALA A 325 -21.71 -10.73 -2.50
C ALA A 325 -20.92 -10.47 -3.79
N GLU A 326 -20.40 -9.25 -3.97
CA GLU A 326 -19.50 -8.90 -5.07
C GLU A 326 -18.20 -9.74 -5.02
N MET A 327 -17.57 -9.83 -3.84
CA MET A 327 -16.37 -10.62 -3.65
C MET A 327 -16.58 -12.12 -3.88
N MET A 328 -17.76 -12.65 -3.55
CA MET A 328 -18.11 -14.05 -3.82
C MET A 328 -18.26 -14.33 -5.31
N LYS A 329 -18.78 -13.39 -6.08
CA LYS A 329 -18.86 -13.48 -7.55
C LYS A 329 -17.47 -13.43 -8.21
N ASN A 330 -16.48 -12.88 -7.52
CA ASN A 330 -15.13 -12.75 -8.02
C ASN A 330 -14.09 -13.17 -6.95
N PRO A 331 -13.81 -14.47 -6.81
CA PRO A 331 -12.88 -15.01 -5.80
C PRO A 331 -11.44 -14.49 -5.91
N ALA A 332 -11.06 -13.95 -7.08
CA ALA A 332 -9.74 -13.35 -7.31
C ALA A 332 -9.57 -11.96 -6.69
N ILE A 333 -10.63 -11.36 -6.14
CA ILE A 333 -10.51 -10.08 -5.44
C ILE A 333 -9.50 -10.23 -4.29
N ALA A 334 -8.50 -9.34 -4.28
CA ALA A 334 -7.57 -9.17 -3.15
C ALA A 334 -8.33 -8.74 -1.88
N SER A 335 -7.63 -8.60 -0.76
CA SER A 335 -8.25 -8.04 0.45
C SER A 335 -8.83 -6.65 0.17
N VAL A 336 -10.05 -6.41 0.64
CA VAL A 336 -10.77 -5.15 0.49
C VAL A 336 -10.98 -4.53 1.86
N ASN A 337 -10.79 -3.21 1.96
CA ASN A 337 -11.13 -2.43 3.14
C ASN A 337 -12.38 -1.59 2.84
N MET A 338 -13.37 -1.66 3.74
CA MET A 338 -14.48 -0.71 3.76
C MET A 338 -14.29 0.24 4.94
N ASN A 339 -14.34 1.54 4.66
CA ASN A 339 -14.08 2.57 5.64
C ASN A 339 -15.38 3.34 5.93
N PHE A 340 -15.72 3.46 7.19
CA PHE A 340 -16.87 4.22 7.68
C PHE A 340 -16.40 5.34 8.59
N VAL A 341 -16.79 6.57 8.29
CA VAL A 341 -16.55 7.71 9.17
C VAL A 341 -17.68 7.77 10.19
N CYS A 342 -17.32 7.76 11.46
CA CYS A 342 -18.27 7.64 12.56
C CYS A 342 -18.11 8.80 13.55
N SER A 343 -19.22 9.38 13.96
CA SER A 343 -19.28 10.22 15.16
C SER A 343 -20.14 9.53 16.22
N GLY A 344 -19.68 9.54 17.47
CA GLY A 344 -20.42 8.93 18.58
C GLY A 344 -20.19 7.44 18.77
N GLU A 345 -21.25 6.70 19.04
CA GLU A 345 -21.15 5.26 19.36
C GLU A 345 -20.87 4.39 18.15
N VAL A 346 -19.89 3.49 18.29
CA VAL A 346 -19.53 2.48 17.28
C VAL A 346 -19.70 1.10 17.90
N LYS A 347 -20.89 0.55 17.82
CA LYS A 347 -21.22 -0.81 18.32
C LYS A 347 -21.43 -1.76 17.13
N VAL A 348 -20.37 -2.38 16.67
CA VAL A 348 -20.40 -3.30 15.51
C VAL A 348 -21.27 -4.50 15.81
N PRO A 349 -22.40 -4.68 15.14
CA PRO A 349 -23.33 -5.75 15.48
C PRO A 349 -22.88 -7.11 14.93
N GLN A 350 -23.35 -8.18 15.54
CA GLN A 350 -23.01 -9.57 15.22
C GLN A 350 -23.26 -9.92 13.74
N ASN A 351 -24.32 -9.39 13.13
CA ASN A 351 -24.63 -9.67 11.72
C ASN A 351 -23.53 -9.18 10.78
N VAL A 352 -22.93 -8.00 11.03
CA VAL A 352 -21.77 -7.50 10.27
C VAL A 352 -20.58 -8.43 10.45
N LEU A 353 -20.29 -8.85 11.68
CA LEU A 353 -19.19 -9.78 11.96
C LEU A 353 -19.37 -11.13 11.26
N ASN A 354 -20.60 -11.67 11.28
CA ASN A 354 -20.93 -12.92 10.60
C ASN A 354 -20.82 -12.80 9.09
N THR A 355 -21.23 -11.67 8.52
CA THR A 355 -21.16 -11.41 7.07
C THR A 355 -19.72 -11.39 6.56
N ILE A 356 -18.81 -10.77 7.31
CA ILE A 356 -17.40 -10.70 6.88
C ILE A 356 -16.59 -11.94 7.24
N LYS A 357 -17.09 -12.80 8.14
CA LYS A 357 -16.35 -13.95 8.67
C LYS A 357 -15.77 -14.84 7.58
N GLY A 358 -14.44 -15.04 7.60
CA GLY A 358 -13.71 -15.88 6.65
C GLY A 358 -13.50 -15.24 5.28
N THR A 359 -14.03 -14.04 5.04
CA THR A 359 -13.81 -13.29 3.80
C THR A 359 -12.50 -12.52 3.84
N LYS A 360 -12.06 -11.99 2.71
CA LYS A 360 -10.92 -11.07 2.61
C LYS A 360 -11.31 -9.60 2.88
N LEU A 361 -12.51 -9.34 3.39
CA LEU A 361 -13.00 -8.01 3.71
C LEU A 361 -12.55 -7.58 5.10
N THR A 362 -12.08 -6.35 5.22
CA THR A 362 -11.84 -5.66 6.48
C THR A 362 -12.80 -4.48 6.57
N VAL A 363 -13.49 -4.33 7.68
CA VAL A 363 -14.30 -3.15 7.99
C VAL A 363 -13.53 -2.26 8.96
N ALA A 364 -13.47 -0.96 8.70
CA ALA A 364 -12.78 0.02 9.51
C ALA A 364 -13.68 1.21 9.83
N PHE A 365 -13.65 1.64 11.08
CA PHE A 365 -14.45 2.71 11.64
C PHE A 365 -13.53 3.84 12.09
N HIS A 366 -13.65 5.00 11.42
CA HIS A 366 -12.84 6.19 11.68
C HIS A 366 -13.57 7.08 12.67
N SER A 367 -12.99 7.25 13.86
CA SER A 367 -13.58 8.05 14.95
C SER A 367 -13.09 9.49 15.00
N GLY A 368 -12.48 9.98 13.91
CA GLY A 368 -11.86 11.32 13.86
C GLY A 368 -10.48 11.37 14.53
N ASN A 369 -9.84 12.56 14.49
CA ASN A 369 -8.55 12.85 15.14
C ASN A 369 -7.47 11.79 14.89
N GLY A 370 -7.42 11.23 13.67
CA GLY A 370 -6.39 10.29 13.30
C GLY A 370 -6.48 8.92 13.99
N VAL A 371 -7.66 8.48 14.43
CA VAL A 371 -7.89 7.15 15.01
C VAL A 371 -8.92 6.37 14.22
N ALA A 372 -8.60 5.10 13.91
CA ALA A 372 -9.54 4.17 13.35
C ALA A 372 -9.40 2.79 14.01
N LEU A 373 -10.50 2.05 14.10
CA LEU A 373 -10.48 0.64 14.51
C LEU A 373 -10.99 -0.23 13.38
N SER A 374 -10.37 -1.40 13.19
CA SER A 374 -10.75 -2.29 12.10
C SER A 374 -10.85 -3.75 12.54
N ILE A 375 -11.72 -4.49 11.86
CA ILE A 375 -11.92 -5.93 12.04
C ILE A 375 -11.77 -6.61 10.69
N SER A 376 -10.87 -7.59 10.60
CA SER A 376 -10.65 -8.38 9.40
C SER A 376 -11.50 -9.64 9.40
N GLY A 377 -12.18 -9.92 8.30
CA GLY A 377 -12.94 -11.15 8.13
C GLY A 377 -12.07 -12.41 8.22
N GLN A 378 -10.82 -12.35 7.81
CA GLN A 378 -9.88 -13.46 7.93
C GLN A 378 -9.56 -13.80 9.40
N ASP A 379 -9.44 -12.78 10.26
CA ASP A 379 -9.20 -12.99 11.70
C ASP A 379 -10.43 -13.63 12.39
N LEU A 380 -11.60 -13.50 11.80
CA LEU A 380 -12.83 -14.10 12.29
C LEU A 380 -13.05 -15.54 11.82
N LYS A 381 -12.30 -16.05 10.85
CA LYS A 381 -12.53 -17.34 10.17
C LYS A 381 -12.79 -18.49 11.14
N ASN A 382 -11.98 -18.61 12.16
CA ASN A 382 -12.03 -19.70 13.13
C ASN A 382 -12.59 -19.26 14.50
N LYS A 383 -13.30 -18.12 14.56
CA LYS A 383 -13.87 -17.60 15.81
C LYS A 383 -15.32 -18.04 15.98
N ASP A 384 -15.68 -18.38 17.21
CA ASP A 384 -17.08 -18.55 17.59
C ASP A 384 -17.66 -17.18 17.93
N LEU A 385 -18.55 -16.70 17.07
CA LEU A 385 -19.19 -15.38 17.22
C LEU A 385 -20.56 -15.49 17.94
N SER A 386 -21.01 -16.70 18.30
CA SER A 386 -22.34 -16.91 18.88
C SER A 386 -22.58 -16.16 20.19
N LYS A 387 -21.52 -15.89 20.93
CA LYS A 387 -21.57 -15.18 22.23
C LYS A 387 -21.31 -13.67 22.11
N ILE A 388 -21.08 -13.17 20.90
CA ILE A 388 -20.79 -11.75 20.65
C ILE A 388 -22.03 -11.13 20.03
N GLN A 389 -22.78 -10.33 20.79
CA GLN A 389 -23.93 -9.58 20.27
C GLN A 389 -23.48 -8.34 19.49
N ASN A 390 -22.51 -7.63 20.03
CA ASN A 390 -21.84 -6.51 19.38
C ASN A 390 -20.43 -6.34 19.97
N ILE A 391 -19.61 -5.56 19.29
CA ILE A 391 -18.29 -5.11 19.77
C ILE A 391 -18.34 -3.59 19.83
N ASP A 392 -18.23 -3.04 21.04
CA ASP A 392 -18.21 -1.60 21.24
C ASP A 392 -16.80 -1.05 20.97
N LEU A 393 -16.63 -0.43 19.81
CA LEU A 393 -15.40 0.21 19.35
C LEU A 393 -15.44 1.75 19.54
N THR A 394 -16.34 2.24 20.36
CA THR A 394 -16.45 3.67 20.64
C THR A 394 -15.17 4.17 21.30
N VAL A 395 -14.51 5.15 20.67
CA VAL A 395 -13.28 5.76 21.15
C VAL A 395 -13.57 7.12 21.78
N ASP A 396 -13.20 7.28 23.02
CA ASP A 396 -13.12 8.58 23.70
C ASP A 396 -11.67 9.07 23.65
N GLN A 397 -11.44 10.15 22.91
CA GLN A 397 -10.12 10.76 22.74
C GLN A 397 -9.91 11.98 23.66
N THR A 398 -10.97 12.42 24.31
CA THR A 398 -10.94 13.62 25.18
C THR A 398 -10.66 13.27 26.63
N SER A 399 -10.75 11.99 27.00
CA SER A 399 -10.62 11.56 28.39
C SER A 399 -9.16 11.37 28.79
N ASN A 400 -8.69 12.21 29.72
CA ASN A 400 -7.43 11.96 30.44
C ASN A 400 -7.66 10.95 31.59
N THR A 401 -8.04 9.72 31.22
CA THR A 401 -8.38 8.68 32.18
C THR A 401 -7.16 7.99 32.82
N ILE A 402 -5.96 8.23 32.27
CA ILE A 402 -4.71 7.77 32.85
C ILE A 402 -4.11 8.88 33.70
N PRO A 403 -3.81 8.65 34.98
CA PRO A 403 -3.23 9.66 35.85
C PRO A 403 -1.97 10.32 35.27
N ALA A 404 -1.87 11.63 35.33
CA ALA A 404 -0.79 12.41 34.73
C ALA A 404 0.61 11.95 35.15
N ASN A 405 0.79 11.57 36.41
CA ASN A 405 2.05 11.04 36.92
C ASN A 405 2.43 9.68 36.29
N VAL A 406 1.44 8.91 35.88
CA VAL A 406 1.68 7.61 35.19
C VAL A 406 2.06 7.87 33.72
N VAL A 407 1.40 8.83 33.08
CA VAL A 407 1.74 9.24 31.70
C VAL A 407 3.13 9.85 31.65
N SER A 408 3.44 10.78 32.55
CA SER A 408 4.74 11.47 32.58
C SER A 408 5.92 10.55 32.93
N ALA A 409 5.67 9.39 33.52
CA ALA A 409 6.68 8.38 33.77
C ALA A 409 7.14 7.65 32.48
N LYS A 410 6.41 7.82 31.37
CA LYS A 410 6.80 7.28 30.06
C LYS A 410 7.35 8.39 29.18
N SER A 411 8.61 8.26 28.79
CA SER A 411 9.25 9.17 27.85
C SER A 411 8.79 8.88 26.43
N GLY A 412 8.68 9.92 25.61
CA GLY A 412 8.35 9.84 24.20
C GLY A 412 8.09 11.23 23.62
N THR A 413 8.22 11.38 22.32
CA THR A 413 7.93 12.64 21.61
C THR A 413 6.44 12.88 21.44
N VAL A 414 5.63 11.82 21.54
CA VAL A 414 4.16 11.86 21.47
C VAL A 414 3.61 11.11 22.67
N ASN A 415 2.61 11.69 23.32
CA ASN A 415 1.85 11.05 24.39
C ASN A 415 0.36 11.20 24.07
N ARG A 416 -0.23 10.17 23.44
CA ARG A 416 -1.64 10.19 23.05
C ARG A 416 -2.43 9.19 23.87
N GLN A 417 -3.43 9.68 24.59
CA GLN A 417 -4.33 8.85 25.37
C GLN A 417 -5.58 8.50 24.56
N LEU A 418 -6.06 7.28 24.70
CA LEU A 418 -7.21 6.73 23.99
C LEU A 418 -8.04 5.91 24.97
N GLY A 419 -9.31 6.24 25.13
CA GLY A 419 -10.26 5.45 25.89
C GLY A 419 -11.16 4.64 24.95
N ILE A 420 -11.11 3.31 25.00
CA ILE A 420 -12.08 2.44 24.31
C ILE A 420 -13.11 2.06 25.34
N ARG A 421 -14.37 2.40 25.07
CA ARG A 421 -15.48 2.33 26.04
C ARG A 421 -15.70 0.93 26.61
N ASP A 422 -15.69 -0.10 25.77
CA ASP A 422 -15.73 -1.49 26.25
C ASP A 422 -14.42 -1.84 26.95
N THR A 423 -14.46 -2.13 28.23
CA THR A 423 -13.28 -2.56 29.01
C THR A 423 -13.07 -4.07 29.02
N GLY A 424 -14.02 -4.82 28.45
CA GLY A 424 -14.01 -6.27 28.36
C GLY A 424 -13.14 -6.81 27.22
N SER A 425 -13.16 -8.14 27.08
CA SER A 425 -12.56 -8.81 25.91
C SER A 425 -13.48 -8.69 24.71
N PHE A 426 -12.94 -8.35 23.54
CA PHE A 426 -13.69 -8.35 22.29
C PHE A 426 -14.04 -9.76 21.78
N GLY A 427 -13.34 -10.80 22.27
CA GLY A 427 -13.47 -12.16 21.75
C GLY A 427 -12.80 -12.36 20.38
N VAL A 428 -12.42 -11.28 19.72
CA VAL A 428 -11.78 -11.24 18.40
C VAL A 428 -10.60 -10.26 18.41
N ASN A 429 -9.79 -10.29 17.35
CA ASN A 429 -8.76 -9.27 17.14
C ASN A 429 -9.40 -8.01 16.55
N VAL A 430 -9.09 -6.87 17.13
CA VAL A 430 -9.42 -5.55 16.64
C VAL A 430 -8.10 -4.81 16.40
N ASN A 431 -7.89 -4.26 15.21
CA ASN A 431 -6.70 -3.44 14.98
C ASN A 431 -7.07 -1.98 15.23
N ILE A 432 -6.25 -1.29 16.04
CA ILE A 432 -6.32 0.16 16.20
C ILE A 432 -5.22 0.81 15.38
N HIS A 433 -5.62 1.80 14.59
CA HIS A 433 -4.74 2.64 13.79
C HIS A 433 -4.69 4.01 14.45
N VAL A 434 -3.49 4.53 14.66
CA VAL A 434 -3.29 5.84 15.32
C VAL A 434 -2.30 6.63 14.50
N ASN A 435 -2.71 7.82 14.06
CA ASN A 435 -1.79 8.78 13.47
C ASN A 435 -0.99 9.46 14.58
N VAL A 436 0.31 9.32 14.54
CA VAL A 436 1.26 9.94 15.50
C VAL A 436 2.13 11.01 14.85
N GLY A 437 1.75 11.42 13.63
CA GLY A 437 2.45 12.46 12.87
C GLY A 437 3.59 11.92 12.00
N LYS A 438 3.68 12.45 10.78
CA LYS A 438 4.69 12.07 9.78
C LYS A 438 6.13 12.33 10.23
N ASP A 439 6.36 13.32 11.09
CA ASP A 439 7.67 13.67 11.64
C ASP A 439 8.24 12.56 12.56
N ASN A 440 7.41 11.59 12.86
CA ASN A 440 7.77 10.38 13.61
C ASN A 440 7.99 9.16 12.72
N SER A 441 8.02 9.33 11.41
CA SER A 441 8.29 8.23 10.46
C SER A 441 9.59 7.50 10.80
N GLY A 442 9.55 6.17 10.73
CA GLY A 442 10.67 5.29 11.07
C GLY A 442 10.93 5.10 12.56
N LYS A 443 10.37 5.93 13.42
CA LYS A 443 10.45 5.77 14.88
C LYS A 443 9.53 4.65 15.37
N SER A 444 9.63 4.30 16.63
CA SER A 444 8.82 3.27 17.28
C SER A 444 7.64 3.91 18.00
N ALA A 445 6.42 3.68 17.52
CA ALA A 445 5.20 3.91 18.29
C ALA A 445 4.99 2.73 19.24
N ASN A 446 4.71 3.01 20.50
CA ASN A 446 4.60 2.04 21.57
C ASN A 446 3.24 2.17 22.24
N LEU A 447 2.51 1.07 22.30
CA LEU A 447 1.20 1.00 22.92
C LEU A 447 1.31 0.45 24.34
N TYR A 448 0.67 1.13 25.29
CA TYR A 448 0.53 0.70 26.66
C TYR A 448 -0.94 0.72 27.07
N ARG A 449 -1.38 -0.30 27.82
CA ARG A 449 -2.69 -0.31 28.46
C ARG A 449 -2.55 0.10 29.92
N TYR A 450 -3.42 0.97 30.39
CA TYR A 450 -3.48 1.31 31.79
C TYR A 450 -4.25 0.23 32.56
N ASN A 451 -3.58 -0.42 33.49
CA ASN A 451 -4.18 -1.35 34.43
C ASN A 451 -4.61 -0.59 35.69
N THR A 452 -5.90 -0.40 35.85
CA THR A 452 -6.48 0.38 36.95
C THR A 452 -6.27 -0.29 38.32
N GLU A 453 -6.29 -1.63 38.39
CA GLU A 453 -6.09 -2.38 39.63
C GLU A 453 -4.66 -2.26 40.13
N LYS A 454 -3.70 -2.21 39.21
CA LYS A 454 -2.27 -2.13 39.54
C LYS A 454 -1.73 -0.69 39.50
N GLY A 455 -2.53 0.27 39.07
CA GLY A 455 -2.15 1.67 38.94
C GLY A 455 -0.95 1.93 38.00
N ARG A 456 -0.76 1.10 36.96
CA ARG A 456 0.42 1.16 36.07
C ARG A 456 0.11 0.88 34.62
N LEU A 457 1.02 1.31 33.75
CA LEU A 457 1.00 0.98 32.33
C LEU A 457 1.58 -0.42 32.09
N GLU A 458 0.90 -1.19 31.29
CA GLU A 458 1.31 -2.50 30.78
C GLU A 458 1.59 -2.37 29.30
N TYR A 459 2.80 -2.73 28.86
CA TYR A 459 3.22 -2.66 27.46
C TYR A 459 2.45 -3.67 26.62
N CYS A 460 1.86 -3.22 25.52
CA CYS A 460 1.06 -4.04 24.61
C CYS A 460 1.77 -4.35 23.29
N GLY A 461 2.69 -3.51 22.85
CA GLY A 461 3.42 -3.71 21.61
C GLY A 461 4.05 -2.45 21.06
N SER A 462 4.84 -2.62 20.02
CA SER A 462 5.40 -1.50 19.24
C SER A 462 5.17 -1.72 17.76
N PHE A 463 5.06 -0.60 17.04
CA PHE A 463 4.91 -0.56 15.61
C PHE A 463 5.88 0.50 15.04
N THR A 464 6.54 0.20 13.93
CA THR A 464 7.36 1.21 13.23
C THR A 464 6.41 2.17 12.52
N VAL A 465 6.49 3.44 12.86
CA VAL A 465 5.64 4.48 12.29
C VAL A 465 5.88 4.56 10.78
N THR A 466 4.80 4.50 10.01
CA THR A 466 4.87 4.61 8.55
C THR A 466 5.30 6.02 8.13
N SER A 467 5.64 6.18 6.85
CA SER A 467 5.95 7.49 6.25
C SER A 467 4.80 8.50 6.34
N THR A 468 3.57 8.01 6.47
CA THR A 468 2.37 8.84 6.66
C THR A 468 2.04 9.11 8.12
N GLY A 469 2.93 8.74 9.05
CA GLY A 469 2.72 8.93 10.49
C GLY A 469 1.78 7.92 11.14
N GLN A 470 1.41 6.85 10.43
CA GLN A 470 0.48 5.85 10.96
C GLN A 470 1.21 4.80 11.82
N SER A 471 0.53 4.37 12.87
CA SER A 471 0.88 3.19 13.64
C SER A 471 -0.33 2.26 13.76
N MET A 472 -0.08 0.96 13.89
CA MET A 472 -1.13 -0.05 14.00
C MET A 472 -0.83 -1.03 15.12
N PHE A 473 -1.84 -1.35 15.92
CA PHE A 473 -1.72 -2.31 17.01
C PHE A 473 -2.92 -3.24 17.06
N ALA A 474 -2.68 -4.51 17.34
CA ALA A 474 -3.76 -5.47 17.57
C ALA A 474 -4.22 -5.41 19.03
N LEU A 475 -5.52 -5.23 19.23
CA LEU A 475 -6.18 -5.20 20.53
C LEU A 475 -7.05 -6.43 20.71
N LYS A 476 -7.11 -6.96 21.91
CA LYS A 476 -8.02 -8.06 22.30
C LYS A 476 -9.13 -7.59 23.24
N ARG A 477 -9.03 -6.38 23.76
CA ARG A 477 -9.97 -5.77 24.70
C ARG A 477 -9.92 -4.27 24.66
N GLY A 478 -10.94 -3.64 25.13
CA GLY A 478 -10.98 -2.20 25.35
C GLY A 478 -10.32 -1.74 26.65
N GLY A 479 -10.52 -0.49 26.99
CA GLY A 479 -9.93 0.18 28.15
C GLY A 479 -9.11 1.42 27.78
N ASN A 480 -8.29 1.90 28.72
CA ASN A 480 -7.49 3.11 28.54
C ASN A 480 -6.09 2.77 28.04
N TYR A 481 -5.69 3.38 26.94
CA TYR A 481 -4.42 3.17 26.29
C TYR A 481 -3.62 4.46 26.18
N LEU A 482 -2.30 4.32 26.22
CA LEU A 482 -1.33 5.38 25.95
C LEU A 482 -0.48 4.94 24.75
N VAL A 483 -0.42 5.79 23.73
CA VAL A 483 0.54 5.66 22.63
C VAL A 483 1.66 6.66 22.86
N THR A 484 2.91 6.19 22.83
CA THR A 484 4.11 7.04 22.87
C THR A 484 4.97 6.76 21.66
N VAL A 485 5.80 7.73 21.26
CA VAL A 485 6.78 7.53 20.19
C VAL A 485 8.19 7.72 20.74
N THR A 486 9.07 6.78 20.41
CA THR A 486 10.48 6.79 20.81
C THR A 486 11.36 6.43 19.62
N ASP A 487 12.63 6.85 19.62
CA ASP A 487 13.58 6.51 18.53
C ASP A 487 13.85 5.00 18.42
N ARG A 488 13.73 4.29 19.51
CA ARG A 488 13.93 2.84 19.57
C ARG A 488 12.82 2.19 20.36
N ARG A 489 12.55 0.92 20.08
CA ARG A 489 11.64 0.10 20.91
C ARG A 489 12.12 0.12 22.36
N PRO A 490 11.21 0.24 23.32
CA PRO A 490 11.57 0.13 24.74
C PRO A 490 12.26 -1.20 25.02
N SER A 491 13.33 -1.17 25.79
CA SER A 491 14.01 -2.38 26.27
C SER A 491 13.20 -3.13 27.34
N GLU A 492 12.14 -2.52 27.83
CA GLU A 492 11.26 -3.06 28.85
C GLU A 492 10.22 -4.01 28.25
N SER A 493 10.55 -5.28 28.20
CA SER A 493 9.64 -6.36 27.83
C SER A 493 8.98 -6.94 29.08
N ILE A 494 7.91 -6.32 29.55
CA ILE A 494 6.97 -7.02 30.42
C ILE A 494 5.71 -7.26 29.62
N TRP A 495 5.72 -8.37 28.87
CA TRP A 495 4.57 -8.87 28.18
C TRP A 495 3.63 -9.53 29.19
N TYR A 496 2.44 -9.02 29.35
CA TYR A 496 1.34 -9.73 29.98
C TYR A 496 0.42 -10.24 28.87
N THR A 497 0.46 -11.55 28.62
CA THR A 497 -0.55 -12.25 27.82
C THR A 497 -1.27 -13.23 28.73
N GLU A 498 -2.58 -13.16 28.79
CA GLU A 498 -3.39 -14.32 29.15
C GLU A 498 -3.12 -15.39 28.07
N GLY A 499 -2.40 -16.45 28.42
CA GLY A 499 -2.03 -17.53 27.49
C GLY A 499 -0.54 -17.71 27.23
N GLY A 500 0.35 -16.96 27.90
CA GLY A 500 1.81 -17.08 27.71
C GLY A 500 2.39 -18.37 28.29
N TYR A 501 3.41 -18.91 27.60
CA TYR A 501 4.21 -20.05 28.11
C TYR A 501 5.34 -19.56 29.00
N THR A 502 5.48 -20.16 30.19
CA THR A 502 6.63 -19.91 31.04
C THR A 502 7.70 -20.98 30.78
N VAL A 503 8.89 -20.54 30.39
CA VAL A 503 10.04 -21.42 30.10
C VAL A 503 10.39 -22.25 31.34
N LYS A 504 10.50 -23.54 31.14
CA LYS A 504 10.89 -24.53 32.17
C LYS A 504 12.30 -25.04 31.91
N SER A 505 12.90 -25.66 32.92
CA SER A 505 14.20 -26.31 32.77
C SER A 505 14.18 -27.35 31.64
N GLY A 506 15.18 -27.33 30.76
CA GLY A 506 15.28 -28.21 29.58
C GLY A 506 14.49 -27.79 28.36
N ASP A 507 13.81 -26.63 28.39
CA ASP A 507 13.15 -26.07 27.22
C ASP A 507 14.15 -25.45 26.25
N THR A 508 13.74 -25.48 24.95
CA THR A 508 14.33 -24.69 23.89
C THR A 508 13.21 -24.03 23.11
N LEU A 509 13.47 -22.90 22.47
CA LEU A 509 12.45 -22.21 21.65
C LEU A 509 11.86 -23.13 20.59
N SER A 510 12.68 -23.96 19.95
CA SER A 510 12.20 -24.91 18.93
C SER A 510 11.26 -25.99 19.53
N LYS A 511 11.55 -26.50 20.72
CA LYS A 511 10.66 -27.45 21.40
C LYS A 511 9.35 -26.80 21.82
N ILE A 512 9.42 -25.56 22.34
CA ILE A 512 8.23 -24.78 22.72
C ILE A 512 7.37 -24.49 21.52
N ALA A 513 7.95 -24.04 20.41
CA ALA A 513 7.24 -23.78 19.15
C ALA A 513 6.53 -25.06 18.68
N LYS A 514 7.23 -26.19 18.58
CA LYS A 514 6.67 -27.46 18.13
C LYS A 514 5.51 -27.95 19.01
N ARG A 515 5.62 -27.84 20.34
CA ARG A 515 4.54 -28.21 21.27
C ARG A 515 3.29 -27.36 21.12
N ASN A 516 3.44 -26.12 20.64
CA ASN A 516 2.35 -25.17 20.48
C ASN A 516 1.93 -25.02 18.99
N HIS A 517 2.23 -26.02 18.18
CA HIS A 517 1.83 -26.11 16.77
C HIS A 517 2.22 -24.89 15.92
N MET A 518 3.39 -24.29 16.20
CA MET A 518 3.93 -23.16 15.48
C MET A 518 5.38 -23.41 15.04
N THR A 519 5.85 -22.67 14.06
CA THR A 519 7.27 -22.66 13.66
C THR A 519 8.10 -21.81 14.63
N LEU A 520 9.41 -22.06 14.69
CA LEU A 520 10.33 -21.23 15.48
C LEU A 520 10.27 -19.76 15.03
N ALA A 521 10.17 -19.52 13.71
CA ALA A 521 10.04 -18.18 13.16
C ALA A 521 8.75 -17.47 13.61
N GLN A 522 7.63 -18.20 13.72
CA GLN A 522 6.37 -17.66 14.26
C GLN A 522 6.50 -17.35 15.75
N LEU A 523 7.15 -18.22 16.52
CA LEU A 523 7.40 -17.97 17.95
C LEU A 523 8.31 -16.75 18.14
N LEU A 524 9.37 -16.61 17.36
CA LEU A 524 10.29 -15.47 17.43
C LEU A 524 9.61 -14.15 17.01
N ARG A 525 8.78 -14.15 15.99
CA ARG A 525 8.00 -12.97 15.61
C ARG A 525 7.06 -12.49 16.71
N ARG A 526 6.52 -13.41 17.50
CA ARG A 526 5.66 -13.12 18.65
C ARG A 526 6.44 -12.72 19.90
N ASN A 527 7.75 -12.99 19.90
CA ASN A 527 8.64 -12.76 21.02
C ASN A 527 9.88 -11.97 20.60
N VAL A 528 9.65 -10.78 20.00
CA VAL A 528 10.70 -9.90 19.45
C VAL A 528 11.75 -9.44 20.48
N GLN A 529 11.46 -9.60 21.77
CA GLN A 529 12.43 -9.38 22.85
C GLN A 529 13.56 -10.42 22.88
N ILE A 530 13.40 -11.53 22.18
CA ILE A 530 14.44 -12.57 22.07
C ILE A 530 15.40 -12.14 20.96
N THR A 531 16.48 -11.50 21.34
CA THR A 531 17.55 -11.05 20.43
C THR A 531 18.52 -12.17 20.05
N ASN A 532 18.57 -13.24 20.84
CA ASN A 532 19.36 -14.43 20.55
C ASN A 532 18.49 -15.68 20.74
N GLN A 533 18.17 -16.35 19.65
CA GLN A 533 17.30 -17.53 19.65
C GLN A 533 17.87 -18.75 20.41
N ASN A 534 19.14 -18.72 20.72
CA ASN A 534 19.83 -19.82 21.46
C ASN A 534 19.86 -19.57 22.97
N VAL A 535 19.34 -18.43 23.44
CA VAL A 535 19.39 -18.06 24.85
C VAL A 535 17.99 -17.75 25.38
N ILE A 536 17.47 -18.64 26.23
CA ILE A 536 16.26 -18.42 27.03
C ILE A 536 16.54 -18.79 28.49
N ARG A 537 15.79 -18.20 29.41
CA ARG A 537 15.95 -18.41 30.85
C ARG A 537 14.73 -19.10 31.43
N VAL A 538 14.97 -20.02 32.40
CA VAL A 538 13.88 -20.61 33.19
C VAL A 538 13.08 -19.49 33.88
N GLY A 539 11.76 -19.54 33.79
CA GLY A 539 10.87 -18.50 34.28
C GLY A 539 10.57 -17.38 33.27
N GLN A 540 11.29 -17.31 32.14
CA GLN A 540 10.99 -16.36 31.06
C GLN A 540 9.62 -16.65 30.47
N LYS A 541 8.80 -15.61 30.31
CA LYS A 541 7.48 -15.74 29.69
C LYS A 541 7.58 -15.50 28.19
N LEU A 542 6.94 -16.37 27.42
CA LEU A 542 6.86 -16.31 25.97
C LEU A 542 5.42 -16.13 25.54
N ASN A 543 5.20 -15.32 24.53
CA ASN A 543 3.92 -15.17 23.88
C ASN A 543 3.73 -16.30 22.85
N LEU A 544 2.62 -16.99 22.93
CA LEU A 544 2.27 -18.09 22.03
C LEU A 544 1.12 -17.74 21.08
N GLU A 545 0.43 -16.62 21.32
CA GLU A 545 -0.71 -16.18 20.50
C GLU A 545 -0.40 -14.98 19.61
#